data_7a806b46c0091d7a29e21bfa5cc9c82c
#
_entry.id   7a806b46c0091d7a29e21bfa5cc9c82c
#
_cell.length_a   1.000
_cell.length_b   1.000
_cell.length_c   1.000
_cell.angle_alpha   90.00
_cell.angle_beta   90.00
_cell.angle_gamma   90.00
#
_symmetry.space_group_name_H-M   'P 1'
#
loop_
_entity.id
_entity.type
_entity.pdbx_description
1 polymer ?
#
loop_
_entity_poly.entity_id
_entity_poly.type
_entity_poly.pdbx_seq_one_letter_code
_entity_poly.pdbx_strand_id
1 'polypeptide(L)'
;GAWRFPGAWPDANFNLAHLKTLIRKLEAAKFDAFFMADHMAVLNMPMAALKRSHTVTSFEPFTLLSALSQVTAHIGLIATASTTFDAPYHIARRFASLDHISNGRAGWNIVTTSNPDAALNFGHDEQMDHDERYRRAREFYEVVTGLWDSFADDAFVRDVESGVYFDPARMHTLGHKDEYLSVRGPLNIARPVQGWLLSGLAGDGAGGRVRLRPPARRGSGGSDFHGRQSLARRAALLRRHQGPRGQGARAGRR
;
A
#
# COMPACT_ATOMS: atom_id res chain seq x y z
N GLY A 1 0.60 1.30 -28.71
CA GLY A 1 0.78 0.70 -27.41
C GLY A 1 0.36 -0.76 -27.42
N ALA A 2 0.66 -1.47 -26.35
CA ALA A 2 0.42 -2.91 -26.19
C ALA A 2 -1.04 -3.33 -26.37
N TRP A 3 -2.00 -2.48 -26.07
CA TRP A 3 -3.43 -2.73 -26.24
C TRP A 3 -3.86 -3.00 -27.69
N ARG A 4 -3.00 -2.64 -28.69
CA ARG A 4 -3.22 -2.88 -30.12
C ARG A 4 -2.59 -4.19 -30.62
N PHE A 5 -1.86 -4.90 -29.76
CA PHE A 5 -1.22 -6.15 -30.18
C PHE A 5 -2.29 -7.23 -30.48
N PRO A 6 -2.10 -8.05 -31.52
CA PRO A 6 -3.02 -9.15 -31.81
C PRO A 6 -3.19 -10.05 -30.59
N GLY A 7 -4.43 -10.30 -30.18
CA GLY A 7 -4.75 -11.08 -28.98
C GLY A 7 -4.72 -10.29 -27.66
N ALA A 8 -4.37 -9.00 -27.67
CA ALA A 8 -4.51 -8.14 -26.49
C ALA A 8 -6.00 -7.89 -26.16
N TRP A 9 -6.26 -7.55 -24.92
CA TRP A 9 -7.59 -7.08 -24.46
C TRP A 9 -7.60 -5.56 -24.53
N PRO A 10 -8.34 -4.95 -25.48
CA PRO A 10 -8.31 -3.50 -25.67
C PRO A 10 -8.84 -2.71 -24.47
N ASP A 11 -9.76 -3.29 -23.69
CA ASP A 11 -10.40 -2.73 -22.51
C ASP A 11 -9.81 -3.27 -21.18
N ALA A 12 -8.61 -3.86 -21.20
CA ALA A 12 -8.01 -4.54 -20.05
C ALA A 12 -7.99 -3.69 -18.76
N ASN A 13 -7.83 -2.37 -18.89
CA ASN A 13 -7.82 -1.42 -17.78
C ASN A 13 -9.19 -1.22 -17.10
N PHE A 14 -10.29 -1.61 -17.76
CA PHE A 14 -11.65 -1.55 -17.22
C PHE A 14 -12.38 -2.90 -17.17
N ASN A 15 -11.77 -3.95 -17.66
CA ASN A 15 -12.38 -5.28 -17.68
C ASN A 15 -12.06 -6.04 -16.40
N LEU A 16 -12.95 -5.94 -15.41
CA LEU A 16 -12.73 -6.60 -14.11
C LEU A 16 -12.66 -8.14 -14.25
N ALA A 17 -13.40 -8.75 -15.17
CA ALA A 17 -13.35 -10.20 -15.40
C ALA A 17 -11.95 -10.62 -15.92
N HIS A 18 -11.40 -9.83 -16.84
CA HIS A 18 -10.03 -10.03 -17.32
C HIS A 18 -8.99 -9.84 -16.21
N LEU A 19 -9.12 -8.78 -15.41
CA LEU A 19 -8.20 -8.50 -14.29
C LEU A 19 -8.26 -9.60 -13.22
N LYS A 20 -9.43 -10.15 -12.92
CA LYS A 20 -9.58 -11.33 -12.03
C LYS A 20 -8.86 -12.56 -12.58
N THR A 21 -8.94 -12.78 -13.89
CA THR A 21 -8.22 -13.89 -14.55
C THR A 21 -6.72 -13.66 -14.53
N LEU A 22 -6.26 -12.43 -14.81
CA LEU A 22 -4.86 -12.06 -14.79
C LEU A 22 -4.24 -12.26 -13.40
N ILE A 23 -4.87 -11.72 -12.36
CA ILE A 23 -4.28 -11.80 -11.00
C ILE A 23 -4.20 -13.23 -10.48
N ARG A 24 -5.16 -14.11 -10.82
CA ARG A 24 -5.08 -15.54 -10.52
C ARG A 24 -3.91 -16.21 -11.21
N LYS A 25 -3.62 -15.86 -12.48
CA LYS A 25 -2.46 -16.36 -13.21
C LYS A 25 -1.15 -15.89 -12.57
N LEU A 26 -1.08 -14.62 -12.15
CA LEU A 26 0.09 -14.07 -11.44
C LEU A 26 0.31 -14.80 -10.11
N GLU A 27 -0.74 -15.02 -9.34
CA GLU A 27 -0.64 -15.76 -8.08
C GLU A 27 -0.20 -17.21 -8.30
N ALA A 28 -0.77 -17.91 -9.28
CA ALA A 28 -0.36 -19.28 -9.66
C ALA A 28 1.11 -19.34 -10.11
N ALA A 29 1.58 -18.29 -10.79
CA ALA A 29 2.98 -18.13 -11.21
C ALA A 29 3.91 -17.65 -10.07
N LYS A 30 3.40 -17.52 -8.83
CA LYS A 30 4.15 -17.13 -7.63
C LYS A 30 4.75 -15.73 -7.67
N PHE A 31 4.07 -14.78 -8.30
CA PHE A 31 4.41 -13.37 -8.15
C PHE A 31 4.18 -12.94 -6.68
N ASP A 32 5.10 -12.14 -6.14
CA ASP A 32 5.03 -11.68 -4.75
C ASP A 32 3.91 -10.68 -4.52
N ALA A 33 3.68 -9.77 -5.48
CA ALA A 33 2.67 -8.72 -5.36
C ALA A 33 2.14 -8.26 -6.72
N PHE A 34 0.91 -7.77 -6.70
CA PHE A 34 0.27 -6.99 -7.75
C PHE A 34 0.24 -5.52 -7.34
N PHE A 35 0.80 -4.66 -8.18
CA PHE A 35 0.96 -3.23 -7.93
C PHE A 35 0.04 -2.43 -8.84
N MET A 36 -0.69 -1.48 -8.26
CA MET A 36 -1.50 -0.50 -9.01
C MET A 36 -0.97 0.91 -8.80
N ALA A 37 -0.49 1.51 -9.90
CA ALA A 37 -0.25 2.94 -9.96
C ALA A 37 -1.58 3.71 -9.90
N ASP A 38 -1.50 4.97 -9.47
CA ASP A 38 -2.62 5.90 -9.51
C ASP A 38 -2.21 7.22 -10.16
N HIS A 39 -3.17 7.82 -10.85
CA HIS A 39 -3.03 9.12 -11.49
C HIS A 39 -4.23 9.98 -11.14
N MET A 40 -4.01 11.03 -10.35
CA MET A 40 -5.07 11.95 -9.90
C MET A 40 -5.46 13.01 -10.93
N ALA A 41 -4.90 12.91 -12.13
CA ALA A 41 -5.26 13.68 -13.33
C ALA A 41 -4.96 12.86 -14.58
N VAL A 42 -5.58 13.21 -15.69
CA VAL A 42 -5.18 12.69 -17.00
C VAL A 42 -3.71 13.04 -17.25
N LEU A 43 -2.96 12.10 -17.82
CA LEU A 43 -1.54 12.32 -18.07
C LEU A 43 -1.32 13.55 -18.95
N ASN A 44 -0.40 14.41 -18.53
CA ASN A 44 0.00 15.60 -19.29
C ASN A 44 0.84 15.16 -20.51
N MET A 45 0.15 14.88 -21.61
CA MET A 45 0.72 14.44 -22.88
C MET A 45 0.05 15.20 -24.04
N PRO A 46 0.76 15.40 -25.16
CA PRO A 46 0.11 15.93 -26.36
C PRO A 46 -1.11 15.09 -26.75
N MET A 47 -2.23 15.72 -27.08
CA MET A 47 -3.49 15.03 -27.40
C MET A 47 -3.33 13.98 -28.51
N ALA A 48 -2.42 14.20 -29.48
CA ALA A 48 -2.10 13.24 -30.54
C ALA A 48 -1.52 11.91 -30.00
N ALA A 49 -0.81 11.95 -28.85
CA ALA A 49 -0.31 10.77 -28.16
C ALA A 49 -1.35 10.20 -27.20
N LEU A 50 -2.00 11.08 -26.42
CA LEU A 50 -3.00 10.70 -25.41
C LEU A 50 -4.15 9.89 -26.02
N LYS A 51 -4.70 10.31 -27.17
CA LYS A 51 -5.78 9.58 -27.88
C LYS A 51 -5.41 8.16 -28.33
N ARG A 52 -4.14 7.78 -28.22
CA ARG A 52 -3.63 6.43 -28.57
C ARG A 52 -3.17 5.64 -27.35
N SER A 53 -3.29 6.23 -26.17
CA SER A 53 -2.85 5.61 -24.91
C SER A 53 -4.03 5.05 -24.13
N HIS A 54 -3.95 3.79 -23.71
CA HIS A 54 -4.92 3.21 -22.80
C HIS A 54 -4.75 3.73 -21.36
N THR A 55 -3.61 4.37 -21.05
CA THR A 55 -3.32 4.91 -19.72
C THR A 55 -4.04 6.23 -19.42
N VAL A 56 -4.88 6.70 -20.34
CA VAL A 56 -5.74 7.88 -20.13
C VAL A 56 -6.72 7.66 -18.98
N THR A 57 -7.06 6.43 -18.69
CA THR A 57 -8.01 6.03 -17.63
C THR A 57 -7.55 4.76 -16.93
N SER A 58 -7.96 4.59 -15.66
CA SER A 58 -7.74 3.38 -14.87
C SER A 58 -8.80 3.26 -13.78
N PHE A 59 -8.94 2.07 -13.19
CA PHE A 59 -9.64 1.93 -11.91
C PHE A 59 -8.84 2.61 -10.80
N GLU A 60 -9.55 3.13 -9.80
CA GLU A 60 -8.97 3.58 -8.54
C GLU A 60 -8.43 2.36 -7.76
N PRO A 61 -7.18 2.44 -7.22
CA PRO A 61 -6.49 1.27 -6.67
C PRO A 61 -7.21 0.57 -5.52
N PHE A 62 -7.75 1.30 -4.53
CA PHE A 62 -8.39 0.66 -3.37
C PHE A 62 -9.63 -0.13 -3.78
N THR A 63 -10.45 0.45 -4.64
CA THR A 63 -11.67 -0.19 -5.15
C THR A 63 -11.34 -1.45 -5.92
N LEU A 64 -10.38 -1.38 -6.84
CA LEU A 64 -9.97 -2.54 -7.63
C LEU A 64 -9.34 -3.62 -6.76
N LEU A 65 -8.37 -3.27 -5.92
CA LEU A 65 -7.65 -4.25 -5.11
C LEU A 65 -8.54 -4.93 -4.08
N SER A 66 -9.55 -4.23 -3.55
CA SER A 66 -10.58 -4.83 -2.69
C SER A 66 -11.37 -5.92 -3.44
N ALA A 67 -11.74 -5.67 -4.70
CA ALA A 67 -12.42 -6.66 -5.53
C ALA A 67 -11.51 -7.84 -5.90
N LEU A 68 -10.22 -7.58 -6.19
CA LEU A 68 -9.25 -8.61 -6.55
C LEU A 68 -8.81 -9.46 -5.36
N SER A 69 -8.84 -8.91 -4.14
CA SER A 69 -8.52 -9.65 -2.91
C SER A 69 -9.45 -10.85 -2.69
N GLN A 70 -10.68 -10.78 -3.20
CA GLN A 70 -11.69 -11.83 -3.04
C GLN A 70 -11.47 -13.05 -3.97
N VAL A 71 -10.56 -12.94 -4.92
CA VAL A 71 -10.25 -14.02 -5.88
C VAL A 71 -8.80 -14.52 -5.78
N THR A 72 -8.09 -14.06 -4.75
CA THR A 72 -6.70 -14.40 -4.44
C THR A 72 -6.53 -14.71 -2.97
N ALA A 73 -5.48 -15.46 -2.61
CA ALA A 73 -5.21 -15.88 -1.23
C ALA A 73 -3.80 -15.51 -0.74
N HIS A 74 -2.84 -15.28 -1.62
CA HIS A 74 -1.42 -15.17 -1.25
C HIS A 74 -0.72 -13.92 -1.80
N ILE A 75 -1.05 -13.50 -3.04
CA ILE A 75 -0.39 -12.38 -3.70
C ILE A 75 -0.64 -11.08 -2.94
N GLY A 76 0.43 -10.30 -2.71
CA GLY A 76 0.35 -8.97 -2.11
C GLY A 76 -0.40 -7.98 -3.02
N LEU A 77 -1.08 -7.01 -2.42
CA LEU A 77 -1.92 -6.03 -3.10
C LEU A 77 -1.42 -4.63 -2.77
N ILE A 78 -0.66 -4.02 -3.67
CA ILE A 78 -0.01 -2.72 -3.42
C ILE A 78 -0.80 -1.62 -4.11
N ALA A 79 -1.45 -0.77 -3.30
CA ALA A 79 -2.15 0.43 -3.76
C ALA A 79 -1.23 1.65 -3.73
N THR A 80 -1.33 2.50 -4.74
CA THR A 80 -0.75 3.84 -4.72
C THR A 80 -1.71 4.82 -4.04
N ALA A 81 -1.17 5.67 -3.16
CA ALA A 81 -1.93 6.79 -2.59
C ALA A 81 -1.02 8.00 -2.35
N SER A 82 -1.58 9.19 -2.60
CA SER A 82 -0.89 10.46 -2.54
C SER A 82 -0.82 11.00 -1.12
N THR A 83 0.35 11.49 -0.73
CA THR A 83 0.49 12.24 0.52
C THR A 83 0.18 13.72 0.33
N THR A 84 0.07 14.20 -0.90
CA THR A 84 -0.19 15.62 -1.20
C THR A 84 -1.67 15.93 -1.19
N PHE A 85 -2.49 15.10 -1.84
CA PHE A 85 -3.90 15.41 -2.07
C PHE A 85 -4.88 14.57 -1.25
N ASP A 86 -4.43 13.43 -0.69
CA ASP A 86 -5.26 12.64 0.22
C ASP A 86 -5.22 13.17 1.66
N ALA A 87 -6.24 12.81 2.44
CA ALA A 87 -6.29 13.06 3.87
C ALA A 87 -5.72 11.84 4.64
N PRO A 88 -4.79 12.02 5.59
CA PRO A 88 -4.10 10.91 6.26
C PRO A 88 -5.07 10.00 7.02
N TYR A 89 -6.12 10.53 7.62
CA TYR A 89 -7.14 9.73 8.31
C TYR A 89 -7.87 8.79 7.35
N HIS A 90 -8.20 9.26 6.13
CA HIS A 90 -8.83 8.42 5.10
C HIS A 90 -7.86 7.35 4.59
N ILE A 91 -6.60 7.70 4.37
CA ILE A 91 -5.58 6.74 3.94
C ILE A 91 -5.37 5.66 4.99
N ALA A 92 -5.25 6.03 6.27
CA ALA A 92 -5.14 5.06 7.36
C ALA A 92 -6.33 4.07 7.37
N ARG A 93 -7.57 4.58 7.24
CA ARG A 93 -8.79 3.75 7.20
C ARG A 93 -8.85 2.82 5.99
N ARG A 94 -8.57 3.34 4.79
CA ARG A 94 -8.65 2.57 3.54
C ARG A 94 -7.64 1.44 3.54
N PHE A 95 -6.40 1.70 3.93
CA PHE A 95 -5.37 0.67 4.02
C PHE A 95 -5.66 -0.35 5.11
N ALA A 96 -6.09 0.06 6.30
CA ALA A 96 -6.48 -0.88 7.34
C ALA A 96 -7.65 -1.77 6.88
N SER A 97 -8.64 -1.20 6.18
CA SER A 97 -9.76 -1.96 5.61
C SER A 97 -9.29 -2.96 4.57
N LEU A 98 -8.46 -2.53 3.61
CA LEU A 98 -7.89 -3.42 2.59
C LEU A 98 -7.06 -4.53 3.21
N ASP A 99 -6.31 -4.23 4.28
CA ASP A 99 -5.50 -5.22 4.99
C ASP A 99 -6.36 -6.28 5.68
N HIS A 100 -7.43 -5.88 6.37
CA HIS A 100 -8.41 -6.81 6.94
C HIS A 100 -9.12 -7.64 5.87
N ILE A 101 -9.63 -7.00 4.80
CA ILE A 101 -10.33 -7.68 3.70
C ILE A 101 -9.42 -8.70 3.00
N SER A 102 -8.14 -8.38 2.84
CA SER A 102 -7.15 -9.24 2.17
C SER A 102 -6.42 -10.20 3.11
N ASN A 103 -6.73 -10.18 4.41
CA ASN A 103 -6.06 -10.99 5.43
C ASN A 103 -4.52 -10.74 5.46
N GLY A 104 -4.14 -9.48 5.63
CA GLY A 104 -2.75 -9.07 5.84
C GLY A 104 -1.91 -9.03 4.57
N ARG A 105 -2.48 -8.65 3.42
CA ARG A 105 -1.78 -8.60 2.13
C ARG A 105 -1.70 -7.21 1.51
N ALA A 106 -2.19 -6.18 2.18
CA ALA A 106 -2.15 -4.81 1.69
C ALA A 106 -0.72 -4.24 1.72
N GLY A 107 -0.39 -3.40 0.75
CA GLY A 107 0.83 -2.62 0.72
C GLY A 107 0.56 -1.22 0.21
N TRP A 108 1.36 -0.25 0.65
CA TRP A 108 1.22 1.14 0.29
C TRP A 108 2.42 1.62 -0.54
N ASN A 109 2.17 1.98 -1.79
CA ASN A 109 3.09 2.78 -2.58
C ASN A 109 2.82 4.26 -2.31
N ILE A 110 3.71 4.88 -1.55
CA ILE A 110 3.62 6.29 -1.15
C ILE A 110 4.10 7.15 -2.30
N VAL A 111 3.29 8.12 -2.73
CA VAL A 111 3.68 9.09 -3.76
C VAL A 111 3.38 10.51 -3.29
N THR A 112 4.20 11.46 -3.78
CA THR A 112 3.97 12.89 -3.56
C THR A 112 3.26 13.55 -4.75
N THR A 113 2.81 12.77 -5.72
CA THR A 113 2.14 13.18 -6.95
C THR A 113 2.91 14.27 -7.70
N SER A 114 3.59 13.88 -8.78
CA SER A 114 4.43 14.80 -9.56
C SER A 114 3.66 15.54 -10.67
N ASN A 115 2.48 15.04 -11.08
CA ASN A 115 1.69 15.67 -12.13
C ASN A 115 1.07 17.00 -11.65
N PRO A 116 1.43 18.17 -12.23
CA PRO A 116 0.92 19.46 -11.80
C PRO A 116 -0.59 19.60 -12.02
N ASP A 117 -1.15 18.94 -13.05
CA ASP A 117 -2.59 19.01 -13.33
C ASP A 117 -3.44 18.37 -12.22
N ALA A 118 -2.84 17.53 -11.38
CA ALA A 118 -3.52 16.99 -10.22
C ALA A 118 -3.90 18.08 -9.22
N ALA A 119 -3.06 19.10 -9.01
CA ALA A 119 -3.33 20.20 -8.09
C ALA A 119 -4.66 20.91 -8.41
N LEU A 120 -4.93 21.14 -9.70
CA LEU A 120 -6.16 21.78 -10.18
C LEU A 120 -7.42 20.97 -9.84
N ASN A 121 -7.33 19.65 -9.77
CA ASN A 121 -8.46 18.77 -9.42
C ASN A 121 -8.77 18.79 -7.91
N PHE A 122 -7.85 19.30 -7.09
CA PHE A 122 -8.00 19.38 -5.64
C PHE A 122 -8.09 20.83 -5.11
N GLY A 123 -8.42 21.79 -5.99
CA GLY A 123 -8.68 23.17 -5.61
C GLY A 123 -7.44 24.03 -5.34
N HIS A 124 -6.30 23.63 -5.87
CA HIS A 124 -5.06 24.41 -5.83
C HIS A 124 -4.77 25.01 -7.19
N ASP A 125 -4.27 26.23 -7.25
CA ASP A 125 -3.93 26.91 -8.50
C ASP A 125 -2.62 26.37 -9.11
N GLU A 126 -1.73 25.83 -8.25
CA GLU A 126 -0.44 25.30 -8.64
C GLU A 126 -0.02 24.10 -7.78
N GLN A 127 0.95 23.35 -8.25
CA GLN A 127 1.54 22.24 -7.54
C GLN A 127 2.43 22.75 -6.40
N MET A 128 2.30 22.12 -5.23
CA MET A 128 3.18 22.35 -4.08
C MET A 128 4.65 22.11 -4.46
N ASP A 129 5.55 22.90 -3.90
CA ASP A 129 7.01 22.76 -4.10
C ASP A 129 7.49 21.34 -3.83
N HIS A 130 8.51 20.91 -4.58
CA HIS A 130 9.05 19.56 -4.49
C HIS A 130 9.48 19.19 -3.07
N ASP A 131 10.32 20.02 -2.43
CA ASP A 131 10.88 19.71 -1.11
C ASP A 131 9.81 19.80 -0.02
N GLU A 132 8.87 20.70 -0.18
CA GLU A 132 7.70 20.82 0.70
C GLU A 132 6.81 19.57 0.64
N ARG A 133 6.54 19.03 -0.55
CA ARG A 133 5.82 17.76 -0.69
C ARG A 133 6.48 16.61 0.07
N TYR A 134 7.82 16.55 0.06
CA TYR A 134 8.55 15.50 0.78
C TYR A 134 8.55 15.72 2.30
N ARG A 135 8.61 16.97 2.79
CA ARG A 135 8.44 17.27 4.22
C ARG A 135 7.06 16.87 4.69
N ARG A 136 6.02 17.30 3.97
CA ARG A 136 4.63 16.91 4.24
C ARG A 136 4.42 15.39 4.19
N ALA A 137 5.06 14.70 3.25
CA ALA A 137 4.94 13.25 3.13
C ALA A 137 5.51 12.49 4.35
N ARG A 138 6.56 12.99 4.97
CA ARG A 138 7.10 12.40 6.21
C ARG A 138 6.12 12.53 7.35
N GLU A 139 5.61 13.73 7.58
CA GLU A 139 4.59 13.98 8.61
C GLU A 139 3.32 13.15 8.34
N PHE A 140 2.87 13.10 7.09
CA PHE A 140 1.72 12.29 6.68
C PHE A 140 1.91 10.80 7.01
N TYR A 141 3.09 10.25 6.76
CA TYR A 141 3.42 8.87 7.08
C TYR A 141 3.39 8.61 8.59
N GLU A 142 3.94 9.52 9.39
CA GLU A 142 3.91 9.44 10.86
C GLU A 142 2.48 9.43 11.38
N VAL A 143 1.62 10.30 10.84
CA VAL A 143 0.20 10.34 11.19
C VAL A 143 -0.50 9.03 10.83
N VAL A 144 -0.31 8.51 9.62
CA VAL A 144 -0.96 7.26 9.18
C VAL A 144 -0.54 6.08 10.04
N THR A 145 0.76 5.93 10.29
CA THR A 145 1.29 4.83 11.12
C THR A 145 0.87 4.96 12.59
N GLY A 146 0.84 6.17 13.13
CA GLY A 146 0.32 6.42 14.47
C GLY A 146 -1.17 6.12 14.61
N LEU A 147 -1.96 6.37 13.57
CA LEU A 147 -3.38 6.00 13.53
C LEU A 147 -3.59 4.49 13.49
N TRP A 148 -2.72 3.71 12.84
CA TRP A 148 -2.81 2.24 12.87
C TRP A 148 -2.55 1.65 14.25
N ASP A 149 -1.85 2.37 15.12
CA ASP A 149 -1.62 1.98 16.51
C ASP A 149 -2.71 2.51 17.48
N SER A 150 -3.86 2.97 16.96
CA SER A 150 -4.97 3.46 17.81
C SER A 150 -5.55 2.40 18.74
N PHE A 151 -5.47 1.13 18.38
CA PHE A 151 -5.89 0.01 19.24
C PHE A 151 -4.76 -1.00 19.38
N ALA A 152 -4.60 -1.56 20.56
CA ALA A 152 -3.76 -2.73 20.77
C ALA A 152 -4.39 -3.96 20.08
N ASP A 153 -3.59 -4.99 19.77
CA ASP A 153 -4.06 -6.19 19.05
C ASP A 153 -5.17 -6.93 19.80
N ASP A 154 -5.18 -6.85 21.13
CA ASP A 154 -6.14 -7.49 22.04
C ASP A 154 -7.16 -6.51 22.64
N ALA A 155 -7.31 -5.32 22.04
CA ALA A 155 -8.26 -4.31 22.55
C ALA A 155 -9.73 -4.76 22.45
N PHE A 156 -10.08 -5.58 21.46
CA PHE A 156 -11.47 -6.00 21.21
C PHE A 156 -11.80 -7.33 21.88
N VAL A 157 -12.25 -7.29 23.13
CA VAL A 157 -12.57 -8.46 23.95
C VAL A 157 -13.85 -9.19 23.50
N ARG A 158 -14.87 -8.46 23.01
CA ARG A 158 -16.15 -8.99 22.50
C ARG A 158 -16.81 -9.98 23.47
N ASP A 159 -16.79 -9.65 24.73
CA ASP A 159 -17.42 -10.46 25.78
C ASP A 159 -18.95 -10.29 25.68
N VAL A 160 -19.62 -11.35 25.24
CA VAL A 160 -21.07 -11.38 25.03
C VAL A 160 -21.83 -11.37 26.34
N GLU A 161 -21.28 -11.98 27.38
CA GLU A 161 -21.97 -12.12 28.69
C GLU A 161 -22.00 -10.78 29.43
N SER A 162 -20.86 -10.09 29.52
CA SER A 162 -20.78 -8.78 30.18
C SER A 162 -21.22 -7.62 29.30
N GLY A 163 -21.34 -7.83 27.95
CA GLY A 163 -21.62 -6.78 26.95
C GLY A 163 -20.44 -5.86 26.69
N VAL A 164 -19.24 -6.18 27.14
CA VAL A 164 -18.02 -5.41 26.89
C VAL A 164 -17.47 -5.74 25.52
N TYR A 165 -17.47 -4.76 24.61
CA TYR A 165 -16.99 -4.95 23.24
C TYR A 165 -15.48 -4.76 23.12
N PHE A 166 -14.93 -3.71 23.77
CA PHE A 166 -13.49 -3.44 23.78
C PHE A 166 -13.03 -2.89 25.13
N ASP A 167 -11.73 -3.02 25.42
CA ASP A 167 -11.07 -2.45 26.60
C ASP A 167 -10.62 -1.00 26.31
N PRO A 168 -11.22 0.04 26.92
CA PRO A 168 -10.84 1.42 26.70
C PRO A 168 -9.37 1.74 27.05
N ALA A 169 -8.76 1.00 27.98
CA ALA A 169 -7.37 1.19 28.37
C ALA A 169 -6.39 0.81 27.26
N ARG A 170 -6.87 0.09 26.23
CA ARG A 170 -6.10 -0.36 25.07
C ARG A 170 -6.37 0.45 23.80
N MET A 171 -7.03 1.60 23.96
CA MET A 171 -7.27 2.57 22.90
C MET A 171 -6.39 3.80 23.10
N HIS A 172 -5.74 4.27 22.05
CA HIS A 172 -4.87 5.45 22.05
C HIS A 172 -5.37 6.52 21.10
N THR A 173 -5.46 7.74 21.61
CA THR A 173 -5.71 8.92 20.78
C THR A 173 -4.38 9.48 20.30
N LEU A 174 -4.20 9.61 18.98
CA LEU A 174 -2.95 10.09 18.37
C LEU A 174 -2.60 11.52 18.81
N GLY A 175 -3.56 12.44 18.73
CA GLY A 175 -3.38 13.84 19.14
C GLY A 175 -2.30 14.59 18.35
N HIS A 176 -2.07 14.22 17.09
CA HIS A 176 -1.04 14.84 16.25
C HIS A 176 -1.40 16.27 15.89
N LYS A 177 -0.41 17.17 16.03
CA LYS A 177 -0.48 18.56 15.55
C LYS A 177 0.94 19.05 15.29
N ASP A 178 1.24 19.31 14.02
CA ASP A 178 2.55 19.77 13.56
C ASP A 178 2.40 20.74 12.36
N GLU A 179 3.44 20.90 11.55
CA GLU A 179 3.56 21.91 10.50
C GLU A 179 2.44 21.81 9.43
N TYR A 180 2.13 20.60 8.97
CA TYR A 180 1.20 20.38 7.84
C TYR A 180 -0.13 19.78 8.27
N LEU A 181 -0.19 19.07 9.37
CA LEU A 181 -1.32 18.20 9.70
C LEU A 181 -1.77 18.37 11.16
N SER A 182 -3.08 18.31 11.34
CA SER A 182 -3.69 18.25 12.67
C SER A 182 -4.72 17.12 12.66
N VAL A 183 -4.43 16.02 13.37
CA VAL A 183 -5.27 14.82 13.38
C VAL A 183 -5.40 14.28 14.80
N ARG A 184 -6.61 14.35 15.35
CA ARG A 184 -6.87 13.89 16.71
C ARG A 184 -6.76 12.37 16.84
N GLY A 185 -7.36 11.60 15.93
CA GLY A 185 -7.62 10.18 16.15
C GLY A 185 -8.69 9.94 17.24
N PRO A 186 -8.86 8.72 17.74
CA PRO A 186 -8.27 7.48 17.23
C PRO A 186 -8.84 7.09 15.87
N LEU A 187 -8.21 6.14 15.21
CA LEU A 187 -8.75 5.53 14.00
C LEU A 187 -9.98 4.68 14.38
N ASN A 188 -10.99 4.66 13.52
CA ASN A 188 -12.25 3.94 13.78
C ASN A 188 -12.30 2.53 13.16
N ILE A 189 -11.14 1.87 13.08
CA ILE A 189 -11.01 0.47 12.66
C ILE A 189 -9.94 -0.20 13.53
N ALA A 190 -10.06 -1.50 13.73
CA ALA A 190 -9.05 -2.28 14.45
C ALA A 190 -7.67 -2.15 13.79
N ARG A 191 -6.63 -2.36 14.56
CA ARG A 191 -5.25 -2.39 14.07
C ARG A 191 -5.14 -3.31 12.85
N PRO A 192 -4.44 -2.90 11.77
CA PRO A 192 -4.25 -3.76 10.61
C PRO A 192 -3.65 -5.13 10.99
N VAL A 193 -4.02 -6.18 10.26
CA VAL A 193 -3.54 -7.56 10.50
C VAL A 193 -2.01 -7.63 10.51
N GLN A 194 -1.35 -6.83 9.66
CA GLN A 194 0.12 -6.72 9.62
C GLN A 194 0.69 -5.83 10.73
N GLY A 195 -0.13 -5.14 11.50
CA GLY A 195 0.26 -4.04 12.37
C GLY A 195 0.57 -2.79 11.54
N TRP A 196 1.76 -2.70 10.97
CA TRP A 196 2.12 -1.68 9.97
C TRP A 196 2.28 -2.34 8.61
N LEU A 197 1.64 -1.76 7.61
CA LEU A 197 1.69 -2.29 6.26
C LEU A 197 3.07 -2.14 5.64
N LEU A 198 3.38 -3.04 4.70
CA LEU A 198 4.52 -2.84 3.80
C LEU A 198 4.31 -1.52 3.06
N SER A 199 5.25 -0.60 3.22
CA SER A 199 5.17 0.72 2.58
C SER A 199 6.52 1.10 1.97
N GLY A 200 6.48 1.80 0.84
CA GLY A 200 7.64 2.31 0.14
C GLY A 200 7.32 3.64 -0.52
N LEU A 201 8.23 4.60 -0.41
CA LEU A 201 8.14 5.86 -1.13
C LEU A 201 8.74 5.68 -2.52
N ALA A 202 7.93 5.92 -3.55
CA ALA A 202 8.42 6.01 -4.92
C ALA A 202 9.07 7.39 -5.12
N GLY A 203 10.37 7.39 -5.41
CA GLY A 203 11.05 8.61 -5.84
C GLY A 203 10.72 8.95 -7.30
N ASP A 204 10.73 10.21 -7.64
CA ASP A 204 10.48 10.76 -8.97
C ASP A 204 11.67 10.59 -9.94
N GLY A 205 12.13 9.36 -10.09
CA GLY A 205 13.12 8.98 -11.11
C GLY A 205 14.58 9.24 -10.78
N ALA A 206 14.93 9.94 -9.71
CA ALA A 206 16.30 10.21 -9.28
C ALA A 206 16.79 9.26 -8.16
N GLY A 207 16.49 7.97 -8.25
CA GLY A 207 17.22 6.93 -7.51
C GLY A 207 17.00 6.85 -5.99
N GLY A 208 16.05 7.56 -5.41
CA GLY A 208 15.82 7.60 -3.96
C GLY A 208 14.74 6.63 -3.49
N ARG A 209 15.07 5.37 -3.23
CA ARG A 209 14.22 4.50 -2.39
C ARG A 209 14.33 4.95 -0.95
N VAL A 210 13.46 5.84 -0.50
CA VAL A 210 13.33 6.10 0.93
C VAL A 210 12.51 4.95 1.54
N ARG A 211 13.20 3.99 2.12
CA ARG A 211 12.57 3.08 3.09
C ARG A 211 12.27 3.92 4.32
N LEU A 212 11.02 4.32 4.50
CA LEU A 212 10.58 4.90 5.74
C LEU A 212 10.68 3.80 6.81
N ARG A 213 11.67 3.93 7.65
CA ARG A 213 11.84 3.04 8.81
C ARG A 213 10.71 3.37 9.79
N PRO A 214 10.04 2.37 10.40
CA PRO A 214 9.11 2.65 11.48
C PRO A 214 9.81 3.48 12.56
N PRO A 215 9.15 4.50 13.14
CA PRO A 215 9.71 5.25 14.24
C PRO A 215 10.14 4.30 15.37
N ALA A 216 11.29 4.54 15.96
CA ALA A 216 11.72 3.81 17.15
C ALA A 216 10.63 3.97 18.23
N ARG A 217 10.09 2.87 18.76
CA ARG A 217 9.11 2.91 19.84
C ARG A 217 9.65 3.78 20.96
N ARG A 218 8.98 4.87 21.29
CA ARG A 218 9.18 5.54 22.58
C ARG A 218 8.80 4.53 23.66
N GLY A 219 9.75 4.17 24.53
CA GLY A 219 9.53 3.18 25.55
C GLY A 219 8.39 3.59 26.48
N SER A 220 7.30 2.84 26.43
CA SER A 220 6.37 2.66 27.52
C SER A 220 6.63 1.26 28.05
N GLY A 221 6.98 1.17 29.35
CA GLY A 221 7.37 -0.09 29.98
C GLY A 221 6.28 -1.14 29.90
N GLY A 222 6.70 -2.36 29.73
CA GLY A 222 5.92 -3.56 30.03
C GLY A 222 5.48 -4.37 28.82
N SER A 223 6.07 -5.55 28.79
CA SER A 223 5.75 -6.76 28.02
C SER A 223 6.28 -6.85 26.57
N ASP A 224 7.23 -7.77 26.44
CA ASP A 224 7.75 -8.28 25.17
C ASP A 224 6.64 -8.79 24.27
N PHE A 225 6.50 -8.16 23.11
CA PHE A 225 5.50 -8.55 22.14
C PHE A 225 6.14 -9.32 20.96
N HIS A 226 5.92 -10.62 20.96
CA HIS A 226 6.25 -11.51 19.83
C HIS A 226 5.26 -11.30 18.68
N GLY A 227 5.50 -10.26 17.86
CA GLY A 227 4.71 -9.95 16.66
C GLY A 227 5.55 -9.72 15.41
N ARG A 228 6.77 -10.24 15.34
CA ARG A 228 7.64 -10.09 14.16
C ARG A 228 7.66 -11.35 13.31
N GLN A 229 6.55 -11.72 12.69
CA GLN A 229 6.59 -12.88 11.78
C GLN A 229 5.50 -12.86 10.70
N SER A 230 5.45 -11.92 9.76
CA SER A 230 4.56 -12.18 8.65
C SER A 230 5.23 -12.21 7.28
N LEU A 231 5.76 -11.15 6.78
CA LEU A 231 6.34 -11.18 5.42
C LEU A 231 7.85 -11.41 5.40
N ALA A 232 8.60 -10.87 6.35
CA ALA A 232 10.05 -11.08 6.41
C ALA A 232 10.40 -12.55 6.71
N ARG A 233 9.61 -13.28 7.53
CA ARG A 233 9.79 -14.73 7.74
C ARG A 233 9.32 -15.56 6.56
N ARG A 234 8.26 -15.18 5.84
CA ARG A 234 7.85 -15.86 4.62
C ARG A 234 8.91 -15.71 3.52
N ALA A 235 9.51 -14.55 3.36
CA ALA A 235 10.64 -14.34 2.44
C ALA A 235 11.89 -15.14 2.85
N ALA A 236 12.16 -15.27 4.16
CA ALA A 236 13.28 -16.09 4.66
C ALA A 236 13.03 -17.60 4.53
N LEU A 237 11.78 -18.07 4.70
CA LEU A 237 11.40 -19.46 4.49
C LEU A 237 11.46 -19.86 3.01
N LEU A 238 11.05 -18.97 2.11
CA LEU A 238 11.15 -19.21 0.66
C LEU A 238 12.62 -19.30 0.19
N ARG A 239 13.55 -18.56 0.81
CA ARG A 239 15.00 -18.68 0.51
C ARG A 239 15.62 -19.99 1.01
N ARG A 240 15.08 -20.62 2.03
CA ARG A 240 15.58 -21.91 2.55
C ARG A 240 15.17 -23.11 1.70
N HIS A 241 14.15 -22.99 0.84
CA HIS A 241 13.74 -24.05 -0.08
C HIS A 241 14.39 -23.97 -1.46
N GLN A 242 15.22 -22.97 -1.74
CA GLN A 242 16.12 -22.96 -2.89
C GLN A 242 17.47 -23.50 -2.44
N GLY A 243 17.58 -24.84 -2.38
CA GLY A 243 18.86 -25.53 -2.18
C GLY A 243 19.86 -25.19 -3.28
N PRO A 244 21.16 -25.34 -3.05
CA PRO A 244 22.20 -24.96 -4.00
C PRO A 244 22.04 -25.78 -5.27
N ARG A 245 21.84 -25.11 -6.40
CA ARG A 245 21.90 -25.73 -7.73
C ARG A 245 23.32 -26.26 -7.92
N GLY A 246 23.44 -27.58 -8.00
CA GLY A 246 24.70 -28.27 -8.19
C GLY A 246 25.46 -27.71 -9.40
N GLN A 247 26.70 -27.36 -9.17
CA GLN A 247 27.69 -27.16 -10.22
C GLN A 247 27.95 -28.49 -10.89
N GLY A 248 27.36 -28.70 -12.05
CA GLY A 248 27.65 -29.86 -12.92
C GLY A 248 29.09 -29.76 -13.46
N ALA A 249 29.91 -30.70 -13.04
CA ALA A 249 31.26 -30.88 -13.48
C ALA A 249 31.34 -31.07 -15.02
N ARG A 250 32.13 -30.24 -15.70
CA ARG A 250 32.63 -30.55 -17.05
C ARG A 250 33.73 -31.58 -16.93
N ALA A 251 33.41 -32.84 -17.23
CA ALA A 251 34.42 -33.86 -17.52
C ALA A 251 34.77 -33.76 -19.01
N GLY A 252 36.05 -33.53 -19.30
CA GLY A 252 36.58 -33.58 -20.64
C GLY A 252 36.65 -35.02 -21.14
N ARG A 253 36.47 -35.18 -22.43
CA ARG A 253 37.07 -36.32 -23.18
C ARG A 253 37.64 -35.82 -24.52
N ARG A 254 38.76 -36.38 -24.80
CA ARG A 254 39.64 -36.29 -25.96
C ARG A 254 38.90 -36.52 -27.28
#